data_3ad3c3aa6f32cca84ff0112f642b0303
#
_entry.id   3ad3c3aa6f32cca84ff0112f642b0303
#
_cell.length_a   1.000
_cell.length_b   1.000
_cell.length_c   1.000
_cell.angle_alpha   90.00
_cell.angle_beta   90.00
_cell.angle_gamma   90.00
#
_symmetry.space_group_name_H-M   'P 1'
#
loop_
_entity.id
_entity.type
_entity.pdbx_description
1 polymer ?
#
loop_
_entity_poly.entity_id
_entity_poly.type
_entity_poly.pdbx_seq_one_letter_code
_entity_poly.pdbx_strand_id
1 'polypeptide(L)'
;MAATLSHAEEDYIKAIYELAEDSGKVSTSALAARLGLKAGSVTGMLQTLAKEKPLLVNYKRHHGVSLTPAGAHIALEVIRHHRLIELYLAEALGYEWDKVDAEAEKLEHVISEEFEDRISAVLGDPAFDPHGDPIPAKDGSIAPHSRLTLSGVEVGQTARVARVRDDDPALLRYLAELGIVPEAVITVAERAPFDGPIHVTVGHQDHALGRTVTDKVFVVAA
;
A
#
# COMPACT_ATOMS: atom_id res chain seq x y z
N MET A 1 26.30 -15.87 9.62
CA MET A 1 25.29 -15.80 8.56
C MET A 1 24.00 -15.34 9.22
N ALA A 2 23.37 -14.26 8.75
CA ALA A 2 22.02 -13.92 9.18
C ALA A 2 21.10 -15.10 8.79
N ALA A 3 20.18 -15.50 9.69
CA ALA A 3 19.18 -16.50 9.35
C ALA A 3 18.32 -15.94 8.24
N THR A 4 18.08 -16.70 7.17
CA THR A 4 17.13 -16.32 6.13
C THR A 4 15.73 -16.38 6.76
N LEU A 5 14.99 -15.28 6.68
CA LEU A 5 13.61 -15.22 7.15
C LEU A 5 12.74 -16.15 6.31
N SER A 6 11.68 -16.66 6.90
CA SER A 6 10.61 -17.33 6.16
C SER A 6 9.67 -16.29 5.56
N HIS A 7 8.98 -16.62 4.47
CA HIS A 7 7.96 -15.76 3.85
C HIS A 7 6.95 -15.24 4.89
N ALA A 8 6.49 -16.10 5.80
CA ALA A 8 5.58 -15.69 6.87
C ALA A 8 6.18 -14.64 7.83
N GLU A 9 7.48 -14.66 8.09
CA GLU A 9 8.16 -13.64 8.91
C GLU A 9 8.27 -12.32 8.13
N GLU A 10 8.54 -12.38 6.84
CA GLU A 10 8.57 -11.23 5.94
C GLU A 10 7.19 -10.57 5.81
N ASP A 11 6.11 -11.36 5.64
CA ASP A 11 4.72 -10.87 5.66
C ASP A 11 4.39 -10.11 6.94
N TYR A 12 4.83 -10.62 8.09
CA TYR A 12 4.63 -9.93 9.36
C TYR A 12 5.37 -8.60 9.42
N ILE A 13 6.60 -8.56 8.95
CA ILE A 13 7.44 -7.37 8.93
C ILE A 13 6.84 -6.33 7.96
N LYS A 14 6.43 -6.73 6.73
CA LYS A 14 5.71 -5.92 5.75
C LYS A 14 4.43 -5.32 6.37
N ALA A 15 3.55 -6.15 6.94
CA ALA A 15 2.30 -5.72 7.54
C ALA A 15 2.49 -4.77 8.74
N ILE A 16 3.54 -4.96 9.57
CA ILE A 16 3.86 -4.02 10.64
C ILE A 16 4.27 -2.67 10.08
N TYR A 17 5.06 -2.63 9.00
CA TYR A 17 5.47 -1.39 8.36
C TYR A 17 4.27 -0.61 7.83
N GLU A 18 3.42 -1.24 7.02
CA GLU A 18 2.23 -0.64 6.43
C GLU A 18 1.26 -0.09 7.49
N LEU A 19 0.95 -0.87 8.52
CA LEU A 19 0.08 -0.44 9.60
C LEU A 19 0.68 0.67 10.48
N ALA A 20 2.00 0.77 10.57
CA ALA A 20 2.68 1.79 11.36
C ALA A 20 2.66 3.16 10.68
N GLU A 21 2.54 3.24 9.36
CA GLU A 21 2.39 4.50 8.64
C GLU A 21 1.19 5.32 9.12
N ASP A 22 0.11 4.65 9.50
CA ASP A 22 -1.12 5.27 9.98
C ASP A 22 -1.12 5.57 11.50
N SER A 23 -0.42 4.78 12.32
CA SER A 23 -0.60 4.79 13.79
C SER A 23 0.68 4.78 14.64
N GLY A 24 1.84 4.61 14.04
CA GLY A 24 3.15 4.55 14.70
C GLY A 24 3.42 3.25 15.44
N LYS A 25 2.54 2.77 16.32
CA LYS A 25 2.61 1.46 16.99
C LYS A 25 1.44 0.58 16.60
N VAL A 26 1.76 -0.63 16.17
CA VAL A 26 0.79 -1.60 15.67
C VAL A 26 0.30 -2.50 16.80
N SER A 27 -1.03 -2.61 16.97
CA SER A 27 -1.62 -3.54 17.91
C SER A 27 -1.61 -4.98 17.37
N THR A 28 -1.54 -5.97 18.26
CA THR A 28 -1.65 -7.40 17.87
C THR A 28 -2.98 -7.70 17.17
N SER A 29 -4.06 -6.99 17.55
CA SER A 29 -5.37 -7.17 16.92
C SER A 29 -5.43 -6.59 15.51
N ALA A 30 -4.84 -5.42 15.27
CA ALA A 30 -4.76 -4.84 13.93
C ALA A 30 -3.94 -5.74 12.99
N LEU A 31 -2.79 -6.24 13.47
CA LEU A 31 -1.96 -7.17 12.71
C LEU A 31 -2.67 -8.50 12.43
N ALA A 32 -3.43 -9.03 13.40
CA ALA A 32 -4.24 -10.23 13.22
C ALA A 32 -5.32 -10.04 12.15
N ALA A 33 -5.99 -8.88 12.16
CA ALA A 33 -6.99 -8.54 11.16
C ALA A 33 -6.37 -8.40 9.75
N ARG A 34 -5.23 -7.70 9.63
CA ARG A 34 -4.52 -7.50 8.35
C ARG A 34 -4.05 -8.81 7.73
N LEU A 35 -3.53 -9.74 8.54
CA LEU A 35 -3.00 -11.03 8.09
C LEU A 35 -4.06 -12.16 8.06
N GLY A 36 -5.30 -11.91 8.44
CA GLY A 36 -6.34 -12.95 8.50
C GLY A 36 -6.06 -14.06 9.54
N LEU A 37 -5.30 -13.77 10.60
CA LEU A 37 -4.81 -14.73 11.56
C LEU A 37 -5.46 -14.57 12.95
N LYS A 38 -5.32 -15.61 13.80
CA LYS A 38 -5.74 -15.53 15.21
C LYS A 38 -4.69 -14.75 16.03
N ALA A 39 -5.15 -13.92 16.97
CA ALA A 39 -4.29 -13.10 17.82
C ALA A 39 -3.23 -13.92 18.60
N GLY A 40 -3.53 -15.19 18.96
CA GLY A 40 -2.57 -16.09 19.60
C GLY A 40 -1.40 -16.45 18.70
N SER A 41 -1.64 -16.73 17.42
CA SER A 41 -0.62 -17.02 16.42
C SER A 41 0.28 -15.78 16.20
N VAL A 42 -0.34 -14.60 16.09
CA VAL A 42 0.37 -13.33 15.96
C VAL A 42 1.29 -13.08 17.15
N THR A 43 0.80 -13.29 18.37
CA THR A 43 1.61 -13.13 19.58
C THR A 43 2.82 -14.07 19.57
N GLY A 44 2.65 -15.32 19.15
CA GLY A 44 3.75 -16.30 19.03
C GLY A 44 4.81 -15.83 18.03
N MET A 45 4.42 -15.41 16.83
CA MET A 45 5.34 -14.92 15.82
C MET A 45 6.08 -13.66 16.28
N LEU A 46 5.40 -12.68 16.88
CA LEU A 46 6.05 -11.48 17.42
C LEU A 46 7.09 -11.80 18.50
N GLN A 47 6.86 -12.84 19.31
CA GLN A 47 7.85 -13.31 20.28
C GLN A 47 9.06 -13.98 19.62
N THR A 48 8.87 -14.61 18.46
CA THR A 48 9.97 -15.18 17.65
C THR A 48 10.78 -14.05 17.04
N LEU A 49 10.15 -13.15 16.28
CA LEU A 49 10.82 -12.00 15.66
C LEU A 49 11.55 -11.10 16.66
N ALA A 50 11.05 -10.99 17.91
CA ALA A 50 11.72 -10.24 18.97
C ALA A 50 12.98 -10.91 19.53
N LYS A 51 13.34 -12.12 19.06
CA LYS A 51 14.57 -12.84 19.44
C LYS A 51 15.59 -12.92 18.32
N GLU A 52 15.19 -12.53 17.10
CA GLU A 52 16.08 -12.53 15.95
C GLU A 52 17.33 -11.66 16.14
N LYS A 53 18.41 -12.01 15.44
CA LYS A 53 19.66 -11.24 15.45
C LYS A 53 20.11 -10.98 14.02
N PRO A 54 20.10 -9.70 13.57
CA PRO A 54 19.78 -8.49 14.36
C PRO A 54 18.32 -8.46 14.82
N LEU A 55 18.03 -7.70 15.88
CA LEU A 55 16.66 -7.50 16.37
C LEU A 55 15.81 -6.81 15.30
N LEU A 56 14.68 -7.40 14.90
CA LEU A 56 13.82 -6.90 13.81
C LEU A 56 12.62 -6.11 14.33
N VAL A 57 12.09 -6.48 15.48
CA VAL A 57 10.92 -5.84 16.07
C VAL A 57 11.14 -5.49 17.55
N ASN A 58 10.57 -4.37 17.99
CA ASN A 58 10.40 -4.02 19.39
C ASN A 58 8.99 -4.42 19.81
N TYR A 59 8.84 -5.60 20.40
CA TYR A 59 7.57 -6.11 20.86
C TYR A 59 7.48 -6.12 22.40
N LYS A 60 6.40 -5.56 22.92
CA LYS A 60 6.04 -5.67 24.33
C LYS A 60 4.56 -6.01 24.46
N ARG A 61 4.28 -7.10 25.16
CA ARG A 61 2.89 -7.56 25.40
C ARG A 61 2.03 -6.41 25.93
N HIS A 62 0.84 -6.22 25.36
CA HIS A 62 -0.11 -5.15 25.66
C HIS A 62 0.35 -3.71 25.27
N HIS A 63 1.51 -3.54 24.68
CA HIS A 63 2.04 -2.24 24.26
C HIS A 63 2.22 -2.13 22.73
N GLY A 64 1.86 -3.19 22.00
CA GLY A 64 2.01 -3.24 20.55
C GLY A 64 3.43 -3.61 20.09
N VAL A 65 3.64 -3.48 18.80
CA VAL A 65 4.90 -3.76 18.10
C VAL A 65 5.30 -2.57 17.24
N SER A 66 6.59 -2.36 17.07
CA SER A 66 7.20 -1.48 16.07
C SER A 66 8.43 -2.14 15.48
N LEU A 67 8.79 -1.77 14.25
CA LEU A 67 10.02 -2.25 13.64
C LEU A 67 11.26 -1.57 14.24
N THR A 68 12.39 -2.26 14.20
CA THR A 68 13.71 -1.66 14.31
C THR A 68 14.17 -1.13 12.95
N PRO A 69 15.26 -0.35 12.83
CA PRO A 69 15.82 0.01 11.54
C PRO A 69 16.12 -1.20 10.64
N ALA A 70 16.59 -2.31 11.20
CA ALA A 70 16.84 -3.54 10.45
C ALA A 70 15.53 -4.18 9.95
N GLY A 71 14.49 -4.22 10.78
CA GLY A 71 13.17 -4.69 10.35
C GLY A 71 12.53 -3.80 9.31
N ALA A 72 12.67 -2.48 9.45
CA ALA A 72 12.15 -1.54 8.46
C ALA A 72 12.83 -1.69 7.09
N HIS A 73 14.13 -1.97 7.07
CA HIS A 73 14.86 -2.23 5.82
C HIS A 73 14.32 -3.46 5.09
N ILE A 74 14.11 -4.57 5.82
CA ILE A 74 13.52 -5.78 5.25
C ILE A 74 12.09 -5.54 4.74
N ALA A 75 11.27 -4.81 5.50
CA ALA A 75 9.92 -4.44 5.05
C ALA A 75 9.95 -3.69 3.72
N LEU A 76 10.84 -2.70 3.61
CA LEU A 76 10.98 -1.89 2.41
C LEU A 76 11.48 -2.68 1.20
N GLU A 77 12.34 -3.67 1.42
CA GLU A 77 12.81 -4.58 0.37
C GLU A 77 11.64 -5.44 -0.16
N VAL A 78 10.86 -6.07 0.72
CA VAL A 78 9.68 -6.86 0.31
C VAL A 78 8.64 -5.97 -0.39
N ILE A 79 8.35 -4.77 0.13
CA ILE A 79 7.43 -3.81 -0.48
C ILE A 79 7.94 -3.37 -1.86
N ARG A 80 9.25 -3.18 -2.02
CA ARG A 80 9.84 -2.86 -3.31
C ARG A 80 9.63 -3.99 -4.32
N HIS A 81 9.91 -5.24 -3.93
CA HIS A 81 9.66 -6.42 -4.77
C HIS A 81 8.20 -6.47 -5.20
N HIS A 82 7.28 -6.36 -4.25
CA HIS A 82 5.84 -6.37 -4.49
C HIS A 82 5.44 -5.36 -5.56
N ARG A 83 5.73 -4.08 -5.33
CA ARG A 83 5.31 -2.96 -6.20
C ARG A 83 5.97 -2.99 -7.58
N LEU A 84 7.23 -3.42 -7.68
CA LEU A 84 7.87 -3.64 -8.98
C LEU A 84 7.23 -4.77 -9.76
N ILE A 85 6.87 -5.87 -9.10
CA ILE A 85 6.16 -6.99 -9.73
C ILE A 85 4.79 -6.54 -10.22
N GLU A 86 4.02 -5.83 -9.40
CA GLU A 86 2.70 -5.30 -9.80
C GLU A 86 2.80 -4.47 -11.07
N LEU A 87 3.74 -3.52 -11.11
CA LEU A 87 3.92 -2.66 -12.28
C LEU A 87 4.37 -3.47 -13.51
N TYR A 88 5.26 -4.45 -13.33
CA TYR A 88 5.68 -5.33 -14.39
C TYR A 88 4.53 -6.19 -14.93
N LEU A 89 3.69 -6.72 -14.06
CA LEU A 89 2.50 -7.49 -14.43
C LEU A 89 1.52 -6.61 -15.23
N ALA A 90 1.30 -5.38 -14.80
CA ALA A 90 0.40 -4.44 -15.47
C ALA A 90 0.96 -4.01 -16.83
N GLU A 91 2.17 -3.45 -16.88
CA GLU A 91 2.71 -2.80 -18.08
C GLU A 91 3.30 -3.77 -19.10
N ALA A 92 4.00 -4.81 -18.65
CA ALA A 92 4.67 -5.74 -19.55
C ALA A 92 3.82 -6.95 -19.92
N LEU A 93 2.97 -7.42 -19.01
CA LEU A 93 2.16 -8.63 -19.21
C LEU A 93 0.66 -8.34 -19.42
N GLY A 94 0.21 -7.10 -19.24
CA GLY A 94 -1.16 -6.66 -19.48
C GLY A 94 -2.18 -7.21 -18.47
N TYR A 95 -1.75 -7.47 -17.25
CA TYR A 95 -2.69 -7.79 -16.17
C TYR A 95 -3.58 -6.59 -15.86
N GLU A 96 -4.84 -6.85 -15.53
CA GLU A 96 -5.74 -5.83 -15.02
C GLU A 96 -5.27 -5.38 -13.63
N TRP A 97 -5.34 -4.09 -13.36
CA TRP A 97 -4.78 -3.46 -12.16
C TRP A 97 -5.38 -3.96 -10.83
N ASP A 98 -6.59 -4.53 -10.86
CA ASP A 98 -7.24 -5.16 -9.72
C ASP A 98 -6.80 -6.62 -9.48
N LYS A 99 -5.89 -7.16 -10.30
CA LYS A 99 -5.39 -8.53 -10.22
C LYS A 99 -3.89 -8.64 -9.92
N VAL A 100 -3.17 -7.53 -10.02
CA VAL A 100 -1.70 -7.55 -9.88
C VAL A 100 -1.26 -7.83 -8.45
N ASP A 101 -1.96 -7.29 -7.43
CA ASP A 101 -1.66 -7.51 -6.00
C ASP A 101 -1.64 -8.99 -5.63
N ALA A 102 -2.70 -9.73 -5.97
CA ALA A 102 -2.80 -11.15 -5.64
C ALA A 102 -1.74 -12.04 -6.34
N GLU A 103 -1.14 -11.58 -7.41
CA GLU A 103 -0.05 -12.28 -8.11
C GLU A 103 1.32 -11.85 -7.57
N ALA A 104 1.49 -10.56 -7.26
CA ALA A 104 2.70 -10.02 -6.66
C ALA A 104 2.98 -10.64 -5.29
N GLU A 105 1.96 -10.81 -4.44
CA GLU A 105 2.04 -11.46 -3.12
C GLU A 105 2.62 -12.89 -3.18
N LYS A 106 2.42 -13.63 -4.28
CA LYS A 106 2.98 -14.97 -4.47
C LYS A 106 4.45 -14.96 -4.89
N LEU A 107 4.91 -13.87 -5.48
CA LEU A 107 6.21 -13.78 -6.14
C LEU A 107 7.23 -12.98 -5.34
N GLU A 108 6.81 -12.03 -4.52
CA GLU A 108 7.66 -11.05 -3.84
C GLU A 108 8.79 -11.66 -2.98
N HIS A 109 8.56 -12.86 -2.44
CA HIS A 109 9.52 -13.56 -1.58
C HIS A 109 10.51 -14.46 -2.32
N VAL A 110 10.33 -14.66 -3.63
CA VAL A 110 11.11 -15.67 -4.39
C VAL A 110 11.93 -15.07 -5.52
N ILE A 111 11.76 -13.80 -5.83
CA ILE A 111 12.58 -13.14 -6.85
C ILE A 111 14.00 -12.91 -6.32
N SER A 112 14.97 -12.94 -7.22
CA SER A 112 16.35 -12.61 -6.90
C SER A 112 16.63 -11.13 -7.15
N GLU A 113 17.65 -10.57 -6.48
CA GLU A 113 18.16 -9.22 -6.71
C GLU A 113 18.43 -8.93 -8.21
N GLU A 114 18.99 -9.90 -8.92
CA GLU A 114 19.24 -9.74 -10.37
C GLU A 114 17.93 -9.61 -11.15
N PHE A 115 16.90 -10.37 -10.77
CA PHE A 115 15.59 -10.30 -11.43
C PHE A 115 14.90 -8.97 -11.12
N GLU A 116 14.94 -8.51 -9.88
CA GLU A 116 14.46 -7.19 -9.45
C GLU A 116 15.11 -6.07 -10.26
N ASP A 117 16.46 -6.06 -10.36
CA ASP A 117 17.21 -5.07 -11.13
C ASP A 117 16.80 -5.03 -12.60
N ARG A 118 16.55 -6.20 -13.19
CA ARG A 118 16.10 -6.29 -14.58
C ARG A 118 14.68 -5.77 -14.77
N ILE A 119 13.77 -6.07 -13.85
CA ILE A 119 12.40 -5.51 -13.86
C ILE A 119 12.48 -3.99 -13.75
N SER A 120 13.20 -3.46 -12.77
CA SER A 120 13.35 -2.02 -12.58
C SER A 120 13.88 -1.33 -13.83
N ALA A 121 14.95 -1.88 -14.44
CA ALA A 121 15.54 -1.32 -15.66
C ALA A 121 14.58 -1.39 -16.87
N VAL A 122 13.83 -2.47 -17.05
CA VAL A 122 12.84 -2.60 -18.13
C VAL A 122 11.72 -1.57 -17.97
N LEU A 123 11.31 -1.28 -16.75
CA LEU A 123 10.29 -0.30 -16.43
C LEU A 123 10.80 1.15 -16.37
N GLY A 124 12.12 1.38 -16.57
CA GLY A 124 12.72 2.72 -16.57
C GLY A 124 12.93 3.31 -15.17
N ASP A 125 13.21 2.45 -14.18
CA ASP A 125 13.41 2.81 -12.77
C ASP A 125 12.21 3.59 -12.19
N PRO A 126 11.03 2.98 -12.13
CA PRO A 126 9.79 3.64 -11.78
C PRO A 126 9.77 4.08 -10.32
N ALA A 127 9.12 5.22 -10.06
CA ALA A 127 8.94 5.75 -8.70
C ALA A 127 7.62 5.30 -8.04
N PHE A 128 6.65 4.85 -8.82
CA PHE A 128 5.30 4.48 -8.37
C PHE A 128 4.83 3.20 -9.06
N ASP A 129 4.00 2.45 -8.36
CA ASP A 129 3.32 1.26 -8.87
C ASP A 129 2.03 1.62 -9.65
N PRO A 130 1.24 0.64 -10.17
CA PRO A 130 0.03 0.91 -10.93
C PRO A 130 -1.06 1.64 -10.15
N HIS A 131 -1.05 1.55 -8.82
CA HIS A 131 -2.02 2.17 -7.92
C HIS A 131 -1.60 3.56 -7.45
N GLY A 132 -0.35 3.98 -7.77
CA GLY A 132 0.26 5.24 -7.38
C GLY A 132 0.99 5.17 -6.03
N ASP A 133 1.20 4.00 -5.46
CA ASP A 133 2.00 3.82 -4.27
C ASP A 133 3.51 3.93 -4.58
N PRO A 134 4.30 4.63 -3.74
CA PRO A 134 5.70 4.87 -4.04
C PRO A 134 6.53 3.60 -3.90
N ILE A 135 7.26 3.22 -4.95
CA ILE A 135 8.20 2.09 -4.94
C ILE A 135 9.44 2.49 -4.11
N PRO A 136 9.77 1.80 -3.01
CA PRO A 136 10.98 2.10 -2.25
C PRO A 136 12.22 1.96 -3.12
N ALA A 137 13.17 2.88 -2.98
CA ALA A 137 14.48 2.75 -3.62
C ALA A 137 15.33 1.68 -2.89
N LYS A 138 16.40 1.18 -3.52
CA LYS A 138 17.30 0.18 -2.92
C LYS A 138 17.99 0.63 -1.62
N ASP A 139 18.13 1.93 -1.43
CA ASP A 139 18.66 2.50 -0.18
C ASP A 139 17.59 2.62 0.93
N GLY A 140 16.35 2.19 0.66
CA GLY A 140 15.21 2.29 1.57
C GLY A 140 14.54 3.67 1.57
N SER A 141 14.95 4.60 0.73
CA SER A 141 14.24 5.87 0.60
C SER A 141 12.92 5.71 -0.14
N ILE A 142 11.92 6.51 0.24
CA ILE A 142 10.58 6.51 -0.35
C ILE A 142 10.28 7.89 -0.92
N ALA A 143 9.77 7.95 -2.14
CA ALA A 143 9.32 9.20 -2.75
C ALA A 143 8.21 9.85 -1.91
N PRO A 144 8.20 11.18 -1.76
CA PRO A 144 7.12 11.89 -1.11
C PRO A 144 5.79 11.58 -1.80
N HIS A 145 4.78 11.24 -1.00
CA HIS A 145 3.44 10.93 -1.50
C HIS A 145 2.36 11.68 -0.71
N SER A 146 1.22 11.91 -1.34
CA SER A 146 0.11 12.63 -0.72
C SER A 146 -0.58 11.79 0.35
N ARG A 147 -0.96 12.45 1.43
CA ARG A 147 -1.87 11.90 2.45
C ARG A 147 -3.25 12.57 2.42
N LEU A 148 -3.45 13.56 1.54
CA LEU A 148 -4.74 14.20 1.36
C LEU A 148 -5.68 13.24 0.62
N THR A 149 -6.77 12.87 1.25
CA THR A 149 -7.81 12.06 0.62
C THR A 149 -8.80 12.94 -0.15
N LEU A 150 -9.50 12.37 -1.11
CA LEU A 150 -10.55 13.06 -1.86
C LEU A 150 -11.65 13.61 -0.93
N SER A 151 -11.91 12.92 0.18
CA SER A 151 -12.83 13.39 1.21
C SER A 151 -12.39 14.71 1.89
N GLY A 152 -11.11 15.06 1.82
CA GLY A 152 -10.56 16.30 2.37
C GLY A 152 -10.49 17.46 1.36
N VAL A 153 -10.86 17.25 0.10
CA VAL A 153 -10.85 18.31 -0.93
C VAL A 153 -12.09 19.22 -0.78
N GLU A 154 -11.91 20.52 -0.81
CA GLU A 154 -12.99 21.48 -0.69
C GLU A 154 -13.87 21.56 -1.93
N VAL A 155 -15.15 21.92 -1.75
CA VAL A 155 -16.10 22.12 -2.86
C VAL A 155 -15.59 23.20 -3.82
N GLY A 156 -15.69 22.95 -5.11
CA GLY A 156 -15.20 23.82 -6.17
C GLY A 156 -13.72 23.63 -6.52
N GLN A 157 -12.98 22.85 -5.74
CA GLN A 157 -11.58 22.56 -6.04
C GLN A 157 -11.43 21.37 -6.99
N THR A 158 -10.37 21.45 -7.80
CA THR A 158 -9.91 20.39 -8.70
C THR A 158 -8.62 19.78 -8.13
N ALA A 159 -8.56 18.47 -8.14
CA ALA A 159 -7.42 17.70 -7.69
C ALA A 159 -7.08 16.59 -8.69
N ARG A 160 -5.83 16.12 -8.67
CA ARG A 160 -5.39 15.00 -9.47
C ARG A 160 -5.22 13.78 -8.56
N VAL A 161 -5.73 12.65 -8.98
CA VAL A 161 -5.55 11.38 -8.26
C VAL A 161 -4.06 11.03 -8.27
N ALA A 162 -3.48 10.93 -7.10
CA ALA A 162 -2.10 10.52 -6.94
C ALA A 162 -1.99 9.02 -6.67
N ARG A 163 -2.96 8.49 -5.90
CA ARG A 163 -2.91 7.10 -5.43
C ARG A 163 -4.29 6.60 -5.05
N VAL A 164 -4.51 5.31 -5.18
CA VAL A 164 -5.72 4.60 -4.70
C VAL A 164 -5.29 3.44 -3.82
N ARG A 165 -5.98 3.17 -2.70
CA ARG A 165 -5.71 1.95 -1.92
C ARG A 165 -6.09 0.70 -2.71
N ASP A 166 -5.21 -0.28 -2.72
CA ASP A 166 -5.26 -1.52 -3.49
C ASP A 166 -5.79 -2.73 -2.71
N ASP A 167 -6.13 -2.56 -1.44
CA ASP A 167 -6.56 -3.62 -0.51
C ASP A 167 -7.93 -4.26 -0.84
N ASP A 168 -8.63 -3.79 -1.88
CA ASP A 168 -9.95 -4.30 -2.29
C ASP A 168 -10.11 -4.30 -3.82
N PRO A 169 -9.97 -5.47 -4.48
CA PRO A 169 -10.15 -5.58 -5.94
C PRO A 169 -11.52 -5.11 -6.44
N ALA A 170 -12.59 -5.22 -5.63
CA ALA A 170 -13.90 -4.72 -6.03
C ALA A 170 -13.95 -3.18 -6.05
N LEU A 171 -13.26 -2.54 -5.10
CA LEU A 171 -13.09 -1.09 -5.12
C LEU A 171 -12.29 -0.64 -6.34
N LEU A 172 -11.19 -1.31 -6.65
CA LEU A 172 -10.36 -0.97 -7.82
C LEU A 172 -11.16 -1.04 -9.12
N ARG A 173 -11.93 -2.11 -9.35
CA ARG A 173 -12.83 -2.22 -10.51
C ARG A 173 -13.86 -1.09 -10.56
N TYR A 174 -14.51 -0.82 -9.43
CA TYR A 174 -15.48 0.26 -9.33
C TYR A 174 -14.87 1.62 -9.68
N LEU A 175 -13.70 1.93 -9.17
CA LEU A 175 -13.00 3.19 -9.46
C LEU A 175 -12.57 3.27 -10.93
N ALA A 176 -12.11 2.17 -11.53
CA ALA A 176 -11.77 2.10 -12.96
C ALA A 176 -13.00 2.38 -13.85
N GLU A 177 -14.16 1.82 -13.52
CA GLU A 177 -15.42 2.08 -14.23
C GLU A 177 -15.81 3.56 -14.19
N LEU A 178 -15.47 4.27 -13.12
CA LEU A 178 -15.71 5.71 -12.97
C LEU A 178 -14.59 6.58 -13.58
N GLY A 179 -13.51 5.98 -14.09
CA GLY A 179 -12.34 6.70 -14.56
C GLY A 179 -11.49 7.33 -13.44
N ILE A 180 -11.64 6.86 -12.20
CA ILE A 180 -10.89 7.32 -11.03
C ILE A 180 -9.66 6.42 -10.86
N VAL A 181 -8.63 6.73 -11.61
CA VAL A 181 -7.34 6.03 -11.62
C VAL A 181 -6.21 7.04 -11.40
N PRO A 182 -4.99 6.62 -11.06
CA PRO A 182 -3.86 7.56 -10.96
C PRO A 182 -3.78 8.49 -12.17
N GLU A 183 -3.42 9.74 -11.94
CA GLU A 183 -3.38 10.86 -12.90
C GLU A 183 -4.75 11.41 -13.34
N ALA A 184 -5.88 10.77 -13.02
CA ALA A 184 -7.20 11.32 -13.32
C ALA A 184 -7.43 12.65 -12.58
N VAL A 185 -8.09 13.59 -13.28
CA VAL A 185 -8.44 14.90 -12.72
C VAL A 185 -9.89 14.87 -12.24
N ILE A 186 -10.10 15.25 -10.99
CA ILE A 186 -11.39 15.22 -10.30
C ILE A 186 -11.72 16.62 -9.78
N THR A 187 -12.92 17.09 -10.06
CA THR A 187 -13.46 18.32 -9.44
C THR A 187 -14.53 17.96 -8.43
N VAL A 188 -14.43 18.48 -7.20
CA VAL A 188 -15.46 18.31 -6.18
C VAL A 188 -16.55 19.34 -6.43
N ALA A 189 -17.74 18.91 -6.90
CA ALA A 189 -18.84 19.78 -7.26
C ALA A 189 -19.71 20.15 -6.05
N GLU A 190 -20.01 19.16 -5.18
CA GLU A 190 -20.91 19.36 -4.05
C GLU A 190 -20.59 18.33 -2.95
N ARG A 191 -20.92 18.68 -1.70
CA ARG A 191 -20.87 17.78 -0.55
C ARG A 191 -22.24 17.74 0.11
N ALA A 192 -22.88 16.57 0.08
CA ALA A 192 -24.17 16.42 0.74
C ALA A 192 -24.02 16.54 2.29
N PRO A 193 -25.02 17.10 2.98
CA PRO A 193 -24.98 17.24 4.44
C PRO A 193 -25.04 15.87 5.14
N PHE A 194 -24.75 15.85 6.45
CA PHE A 194 -24.84 14.69 7.33
C PHE A 194 -23.95 13.51 6.89
N ASP A 195 -22.68 13.79 6.54
CA ASP A 195 -21.74 12.82 5.99
C ASP A 195 -22.26 12.06 4.74
N GLY A 196 -23.14 12.72 4.00
CA GLY A 196 -23.66 12.22 2.73
C GLY A 196 -22.58 12.14 1.65
N PRO A 197 -22.95 11.65 0.44
CA PRO A 197 -22.00 11.48 -0.65
C PRO A 197 -21.36 12.81 -1.08
N ILE A 198 -20.16 12.69 -1.63
CA ILE A 198 -19.46 13.77 -2.31
C ILE A 198 -19.74 13.63 -3.80
N HIS A 199 -20.27 14.67 -4.41
CA HIS A 199 -20.46 14.73 -5.85
C HIS A 199 -19.19 15.25 -6.52
N VAL A 200 -18.69 14.48 -7.46
CA VAL A 200 -17.45 14.77 -8.19
C VAL A 200 -17.68 14.67 -9.67
N THR A 201 -16.96 15.48 -10.43
CA THR A 201 -16.89 15.39 -11.89
C THR A 201 -15.53 14.82 -12.28
N VAL A 202 -15.54 13.74 -13.08
CA VAL A 202 -14.36 13.10 -13.66
C VAL A 202 -14.51 13.14 -15.18
N GLY A 203 -13.61 13.85 -15.87
CA GLY A 203 -13.80 14.13 -17.29
C GLY A 203 -15.09 14.92 -17.54
N HIS A 204 -16.12 14.26 -18.09
CA HIS A 204 -17.45 14.87 -18.37
C HIS A 204 -18.58 14.15 -17.64
N GLN A 205 -18.28 13.32 -16.66
CA GLN A 205 -19.26 12.52 -15.93
C GLN A 205 -19.32 12.92 -14.47
N ASP A 206 -20.54 12.99 -13.93
CA ASP A 206 -20.76 13.29 -12.52
C ASP A 206 -21.04 11.99 -11.74
N HIS A 207 -20.40 11.86 -10.60
CA HIS A 207 -20.50 10.69 -9.73
C HIS A 207 -20.79 11.11 -8.30
N ALA A 208 -21.61 10.32 -7.59
CA ALA A 208 -21.84 10.48 -6.16
C ALA A 208 -21.08 9.38 -5.41
N LEU A 209 -20.04 9.76 -4.66
CA LEU A 209 -19.14 8.85 -3.98
C LEU A 209 -19.36 8.87 -2.47
N GLY A 210 -19.56 7.69 -1.87
CA GLY A 210 -19.60 7.55 -0.42
C GLY A 210 -18.23 7.79 0.22
N ARG A 211 -18.24 8.15 1.51
CA ARG A 211 -17.01 8.47 2.26
C ARG A 211 -16.02 7.29 2.30
N THR A 212 -16.54 6.06 2.41
CA THR A 212 -15.70 4.84 2.37
C THR A 212 -14.86 4.69 1.11
N VAL A 213 -15.32 5.27 -0.02
CA VAL A 213 -14.59 5.31 -1.28
C VAL A 213 -13.63 6.50 -1.30
N THR A 214 -14.14 7.71 -0.97
CA THR A 214 -13.34 8.95 -1.05
C THR A 214 -12.18 9.00 -0.04
N ASP A 215 -12.26 8.28 1.08
CA ASP A 215 -11.17 8.12 2.04
C ASP A 215 -10.04 7.19 1.54
N LYS A 216 -10.30 6.42 0.47
CA LYS A 216 -9.32 5.51 -0.16
C LYS A 216 -8.68 6.08 -1.44
N VAL A 217 -9.09 7.24 -1.90
CA VAL A 217 -8.53 7.95 -3.04
C VAL A 217 -7.69 9.12 -2.55
N PHE A 218 -6.39 9.08 -2.78
CA PHE A 218 -5.45 10.12 -2.38
C PHE A 218 -5.17 11.05 -3.55
N VAL A 219 -5.10 12.35 -3.28
CA VAL A 219 -5.02 13.37 -4.32
C VAL A 219 -3.92 14.40 -4.04
N VAL A 220 -3.50 15.09 -5.08
CA VAL A 220 -2.64 16.28 -5.02
C VAL A 220 -3.37 17.45 -5.69
N ALA A 221 -2.95 18.67 -5.41
CA ALA A 221 -3.47 19.83 -6.13
C ALA A 221 -3.22 19.64 -7.64
N ALA A 222 -4.23 19.98 -8.47
CA ALA A 222 -4.13 19.90 -9.92
C ALA A 222 -3.37 21.09 -10.50
#